data_3ad28919222901c7e83db158cd532096
#
_entry.id   3ad28919222901c7e83db158cd532096
#
_cell.length_a   1.000
_cell.length_b   1.000
_cell.length_c   1.000
_cell.angle_alpha   90.00
_cell.angle_beta   90.00
_cell.angle_gamma   90.00
#
_symmetry.space_group_name_H-M   'P 1'
#
loop_
_entity.id
_entity.type
_entity.pdbx_description
1 polymer ?
#
loop_
_entity_poly.entity_id
_entity_poly.type
_entity_poly.pdbx_seq_one_letter_code
_entity_poly.pdbx_strand_id
1 'polypeptide(L)'
;MRAIVTVIGKDQVGIIASVCALLAEHNVNVLDISQTILQDYFTMVMLVDTAECDRSIVEIAGLLEEAGKARNLSIRIQREDIFNAMHRI
;
A
#
# COMPACT_ATOMS: atom_id res chain seq x y z
N MET A 1 -12.53 -1.43 8.36
CA MET A 1 -12.37 -2.37 7.24
C MET A 1 -10.88 -2.57 6.98
N ARG A 2 -10.48 -3.80 6.78
CA ARG A 2 -9.08 -4.09 6.49
C ARG A 2 -8.84 -4.11 4.99
N ALA A 3 -7.65 -3.68 4.59
CA ALA A 3 -7.23 -3.62 3.21
C ALA A 3 -5.77 -4.05 3.07
N ILE A 4 -5.40 -4.42 1.86
CA ILE A 4 -4.03 -4.82 1.53
C ILE A 4 -3.44 -3.76 0.60
N VAL A 5 -2.29 -3.21 1.00
CA VAL A 5 -1.52 -2.28 0.17
C VAL A 5 -0.32 -3.02 -0.39
N THR A 6 -0.15 -2.99 -1.70
CA THR A 6 0.97 -3.64 -2.39
C THR A 6 1.82 -2.58 -3.08
N VAL A 7 3.13 -2.62 -2.83
CA VAL A 7 4.10 -1.69 -3.43
C VAL A 7 5.14 -2.50 -4.18
N ILE A 8 5.32 -2.22 -5.46
CA ILE A 8 6.28 -2.92 -6.31
C ILE A 8 7.04 -1.90 -7.16
N GLY A 9 8.35 -2.05 -7.22
CA GLY A 9 9.19 -1.20 -8.06
C GLY A 9 10.65 -1.41 -7.78
N LYS A 10 11.50 -0.55 -8.35
CA LYS A 10 12.93 -0.60 -8.06
C LYS A 10 13.18 -0.08 -6.66
N ASP A 11 14.10 -0.73 -5.95
CA ASP A 11 14.48 -0.33 -4.61
C ASP A 11 15.08 1.06 -4.62
N GLN A 12 14.67 1.89 -3.67
CA GLN A 12 15.13 3.25 -3.51
C GLN A 12 14.97 3.70 -2.07
N VAL A 13 15.73 4.71 -1.67
CA VAL A 13 15.67 5.24 -0.32
C VAL A 13 14.30 5.89 -0.06
N GLY A 14 13.70 5.59 1.09
CA GLY A 14 12.51 6.28 1.56
C GLY A 14 11.18 5.72 1.09
N ILE A 15 11.14 4.56 0.44
CA ILE A 15 9.86 3.96 -0.01
C ILE A 15 8.92 3.76 1.18
N ILE A 16 9.39 3.04 2.20
CA ILE A 16 8.55 2.71 3.36
C ILE A 16 8.09 3.98 4.06
N ALA A 17 9.02 4.91 4.28
CA ALA A 17 8.71 6.15 4.98
C ALA A 17 7.65 6.97 4.24
N SER A 18 7.77 7.10 2.92
CA SER A 18 6.82 7.91 2.14
C SER A 18 5.44 7.27 2.06
N VAL A 19 5.37 5.95 1.88
CA VAL A 19 4.08 5.25 1.83
C VAL A 19 3.40 5.29 3.20
N CYS A 20 4.13 5.00 4.27
CA CYS A 20 3.58 5.03 5.62
C CYS A 20 3.16 6.45 6.03
N ALA A 21 3.90 7.48 5.63
CA ALA A 21 3.54 8.86 5.92
C ALA A 21 2.22 9.24 5.23
N LEU A 22 2.03 8.84 3.98
CA LEU A 22 0.79 9.10 3.25
C LEU A 22 -0.39 8.40 3.91
N LEU A 23 -0.22 7.15 4.30
CA LEU A 23 -1.28 6.41 4.98
C LEU A 23 -1.62 7.04 6.33
N ALA A 24 -0.62 7.43 7.11
CA ALA A 24 -0.81 8.06 8.41
C ALA A 24 -1.52 9.41 8.28
N GLU A 25 -1.20 10.18 7.25
CA GLU A 25 -1.84 11.47 6.97
C GLU A 25 -3.35 11.34 6.83
N HIS A 26 -3.82 10.20 6.33
CA HIS A 26 -5.24 9.93 6.13
C HIS A 26 -5.82 8.97 7.17
N ASN A 27 -5.15 8.81 8.29
CA ASN A 27 -5.58 7.97 9.42
C ASN A 27 -5.79 6.50 9.04
N VAL A 28 -4.97 6.01 8.15
CA VAL A 28 -4.93 4.58 7.84
C VAL A 28 -3.88 3.93 8.75
N ASN A 29 -4.32 2.95 9.55
CA ASN A 29 -3.45 2.28 10.51
C ASN A 29 -2.80 1.06 9.87
N VAL A 30 -1.47 1.00 9.94
CA VAL A 30 -0.71 -0.15 9.43
C VAL A 30 -0.67 -1.22 10.52
N LEU A 31 -1.19 -2.40 10.20
CA LEU A 31 -1.26 -3.53 11.14
C LEU A 31 -0.07 -4.47 10.99
N ASP A 32 0.40 -4.64 9.76
CA ASP A 32 1.51 -5.57 9.48
C ASP A 32 2.16 -5.19 8.17
N ILE A 33 3.46 -5.48 8.04
CA ILE A 33 4.23 -5.21 6.84
C ILE A 33 5.12 -6.42 6.55
N SER A 34 5.12 -6.85 5.30
CA SER A 34 6.07 -7.84 4.81
C SER A 34 6.77 -7.25 3.59
N GLN A 35 8.10 -7.29 3.57
CA GLN A 35 8.86 -6.77 2.44
C GLN A 35 9.90 -7.77 1.98
N THR A 36 10.18 -7.74 0.69
CA THR A 36 11.19 -8.59 0.06
C THR A 36 11.93 -7.76 -0.98
N ILE A 37 13.25 -7.90 -0.99
CA ILE A 37 14.09 -7.31 -2.03
C ILE A 37 14.63 -8.46 -2.86
N LEU A 38 14.30 -8.46 -4.15
CA LEU A 38 14.78 -9.44 -5.10
C LEU A 38 15.68 -8.72 -6.08
N GLN A 39 16.99 -8.87 -5.92
CA GLN A 39 18.01 -8.10 -6.65
C GLN A 39 17.77 -6.60 -6.40
N ASP A 40 17.42 -5.82 -7.43
CA ASP A 40 17.16 -4.39 -7.28
C ASP A 40 15.67 -4.05 -7.25
N TYR A 41 14.80 -5.06 -7.14
CA TYR A 41 13.37 -4.85 -7.05
C TYR A 41 12.88 -4.94 -5.60
N PHE A 42 12.04 -3.99 -5.24
CA PHE A 42 11.41 -3.91 -3.93
C PHE A 42 9.95 -4.37 -4.06
N THR A 43 9.53 -5.25 -3.15
CA THR A 43 8.13 -5.68 -3.04
C THR A 43 7.71 -5.57 -1.59
N MET A 44 6.60 -4.90 -1.33
CA MET A 44 6.06 -4.72 0.01
C MET A 44 4.57 -5.00 0.00
N VAL A 45 4.11 -5.76 0.98
CA VAL A 45 2.69 -6.02 1.21
C VAL A 45 2.37 -5.56 2.63
N MET A 46 1.34 -4.73 2.78
CA MET A 46 0.94 -4.17 4.06
C MET A 46 -0.51 -4.51 4.32
N LEU A 47 -0.78 -4.97 5.54
CA LEU A 47 -2.15 -5.09 6.03
C LEU A 47 -2.49 -3.81 6.78
N VAL A 48 -3.56 -3.15 6.40
CA VAL A 48 -3.96 -1.87 6.98
C VAL A 48 -5.42 -1.89 7.41
N ASP A 49 -5.75 -1.03 8.36
CA ASP A 49 -7.12 -0.81 8.81
C ASP A 49 -7.55 0.60 8.41
N THR A 50 -8.63 0.68 7.64
CA THR A 50 -9.16 1.95 7.12
C THR A 50 -10.37 2.46 7.91
N ALA A 51 -10.66 1.89 9.08
CA ALA A 51 -11.84 2.27 9.87
C ALA A 51 -11.89 3.75 10.21
N GLU A 52 -10.73 4.35 10.47
CA GLU A 52 -10.63 5.77 10.86
C GLU A 52 -10.16 6.65 9.70
N CYS A 53 -10.14 6.12 8.47
CA CYS A 53 -9.68 6.86 7.31
C CYS A 53 -10.64 8.01 6.98
N ASP A 54 -10.09 9.16 6.64
CA ASP A 54 -10.86 10.36 6.31
C ASP A 54 -11.30 10.40 4.85
N ARG A 55 -10.95 9.40 4.07
CA ARG A 55 -11.25 9.29 2.64
C ARG A 55 -11.82 7.93 2.31
N SER A 56 -12.52 7.83 1.19
CA SER A 56 -12.97 6.54 0.68
C SER A 56 -11.77 5.73 0.17
N ILE A 57 -11.93 4.41 0.06
CA ILE A 57 -10.86 3.55 -0.45
C ILE A 57 -10.50 3.92 -1.90
N VAL A 58 -11.47 4.38 -2.68
CA VAL A 58 -11.24 4.82 -4.07
C VAL A 58 -10.35 6.07 -4.08
N GLU A 59 -10.59 7.01 -3.19
CA GLU A 59 -9.77 8.22 -3.07
C GLU A 59 -8.35 7.90 -2.61
N ILE A 60 -8.21 7.02 -1.61
CA ILE A 60 -6.90 6.58 -1.14
C ILE A 60 -6.15 5.85 -2.26
N ALA A 61 -6.82 5.01 -3.03
CA ALA A 61 -6.22 4.32 -4.17
C ALA A 61 -5.63 5.32 -5.17
N GLY A 62 -6.37 6.38 -5.47
CA GLY A 62 -5.89 7.43 -6.36
C GLY A 62 -4.67 8.17 -5.82
N LEU A 63 -4.68 8.51 -4.53
CA LEU A 63 -3.54 9.18 -3.89
C LEU A 63 -2.29 8.31 -3.88
N LEU A 64 -2.45 7.01 -3.60
CA LEU A 64 -1.33 6.07 -3.62
C LEU A 64 -0.79 5.89 -5.04
N GLU A 65 -1.66 5.81 -6.03
CA GLU A 65 -1.25 5.69 -7.43
C GLU A 65 -0.42 6.90 -7.86
N GLU A 66 -0.87 8.12 -7.52
CA GLU A 66 -0.15 9.35 -7.85
C GLU A 66 1.21 9.39 -7.15
N ALA A 67 1.26 9.03 -5.87
CA ALA A 67 2.51 8.98 -5.13
C ALA A 67 3.47 7.96 -5.75
N GLY A 68 2.94 6.83 -6.21
CA GLY A 68 3.75 5.80 -6.88
C GLY A 68 4.32 6.29 -8.20
N LYS A 69 3.54 6.99 -9.01
CA LYS A 69 4.01 7.53 -10.29
C LYS A 69 5.19 8.46 -10.12
N ALA A 70 5.18 9.27 -9.06
CA ALA A 70 6.27 10.20 -8.78
C ALA A 70 7.59 9.48 -8.51
N ARG A 71 7.55 8.22 -8.10
CA ARG A 71 8.72 7.42 -7.74
C ARG A 71 8.93 6.20 -8.65
N ASN A 72 8.14 6.07 -9.71
CA ASN A 72 8.14 4.89 -10.59
C ASN A 72 7.85 3.60 -9.82
N LEU A 73 6.89 3.68 -8.89
CA LEU A 73 6.42 2.54 -8.13
C LEU A 73 4.97 2.25 -8.50
N SER A 74 4.61 0.98 -8.44
CA SER A 74 3.21 0.55 -8.51
C SER A 74 2.72 0.40 -7.07
N ILE A 75 1.79 1.25 -6.65
CA ILE A 75 1.19 1.20 -5.31
C ILE A 75 -0.30 0.98 -5.48
N ARG A 76 -0.80 -0.13 -4.94
CA ARG A 76 -2.21 -0.50 -5.05
C ARG A 76 -2.77 -0.81 -3.67
N ILE A 77 -4.07 -0.53 -3.51
CA ILE A 77 -4.80 -0.90 -2.31
C ILE A 77 -6.06 -1.65 -2.72
N GLN A 78 -6.35 -2.75 -2.03
CA GLN A 78 -7.55 -3.54 -2.25
C GLN A 78 -8.14 -3.92 -0.89
N ARG A 79 -9.46 -4.03 -0.82
CA ARG A 79 -10.12 -4.56 0.37
C ARG A 79 -9.64 -5.99 0.60
N GLU A 80 -9.50 -6.36 1.87
CA GLU A 80 -9.00 -7.69 2.23
C GLU A 80 -9.88 -8.81 1.66
N ASP A 81 -11.19 -8.64 1.71
CA ASP A 81 -12.10 -9.66 1.20
C ASP A 81 -11.97 -9.85 -0.31
N ILE A 82 -11.76 -8.76 -1.06
CA ILE A 82 -11.54 -8.83 -2.51
C ILE A 82 -10.19 -9.48 -2.80
N PHE A 83 -9.15 -9.08 -2.07
CA PHE A 83 -7.81 -9.65 -2.23
C PHE A 83 -7.83 -11.16 -2.00
N ASN A 84 -8.49 -11.61 -0.94
CA ASN A 84 -8.59 -13.03 -0.63
C ASN A 84 -9.35 -13.80 -1.71
N ALA A 85 -10.40 -13.23 -2.26
CA ALA A 85 -11.17 -13.86 -3.33
C ALA A 85 -10.33 -14.04 -4.59
N MET A 86 -9.45 -13.07 -4.92
CA MET A 86 -8.58 -13.12 -6.10
C MET A 86 -7.43 -14.12 -5.95
N HIS A 87 -6.96 -14.34 -4.72
CA HIS A 87 -5.79 -15.20 -4.45
C HIS A 87 -6.18 -16.52 -3.77
N ARG A 88 -7.43 -16.90 -3.88
CA ARG A 88 -7.94 -18.13 -3.31
C ARG A 88 -7.52 -19.32 -4.16
N ILE A 89 -7.03 -20.33 -3.49
CA ILE A 89 -6.62 -21.57 -4.13
C ILE A 89 -7.70 -22.63 -3.90
#